data_dc55095e4f9045ef898b4601a3bba53b
#
_entry.id   dc55095e4f9045ef898b4601a3bba53b
#
_cell.length_a   1.000
_cell.length_b   1.000
_cell.length_c   1.000
_cell.angle_alpha   90.00
_cell.angle_beta   90.00
_cell.angle_gamma   90.00
#
_symmetry.space_group_name_H-M   'P 1'
#
loop_
_entity.id
_entity.type
_entity.pdbx_description
1 polymer ?
#
loop_
_entity_poly.entity_id
_entity_poly.type
_entity_poly.pdbx_seq_one_letter_code
_entity_poly.pdbx_strand_id
1 'polypeptide(L)'
;MKINFNQPIKNIQGEEIKDLTLKTVSVEALLATFSDEQSLSGEEKAKRYVLATRIYANPEELDLTVEEISKIKQLIGKGYGPLVVGQAWEILEGREVKNV
;
A
#
# COMPACT_ATOMS: atom_id res chain seq x y z
N MET A 1 -6.41 12.77 3.24
CA MET A 1 -5.53 12.87 2.07
C MET A 1 -6.00 11.91 1.00
N LYS A 2 -6.14 12.39 -0.22
CA LYS A 2 -6.65 11.57 -1.32
C LYS A 2 -5.50 10.87 -2.03
N ILE A 3 -5.65 9.57 -2.22
CA ILE A 3 -4.62 8.73 -2.85
C ILE A 3 -5.21 8.02 -4.07
N ASN A 4 -4.46 8.00 -5.16
CA ASN A 4 -4.79 7.20 -6.33
C ASN A 4 -4.01 5.88 -6.25
N PHE A 5 -4.73 4.78 -6.02
CA PHE A 5 -4.13 3.46 -5.90
C PHE A 5 -3.95 2.74 -7.25
N ASN A 6 -4.41 3.32 -8.34
CA ASN A 6 -4.21 2.74 -9.67
C ASN A 6 -2.83 3.02 -10.27
N GLN A 7 -1.95 3.67 -9.51
CA GLN A 7 -0.62 3.99 -9.99
C GLN A 7 0.24 2.73 -10.09
N PRO A 8 0.89 2.51 -11.24
CA PRO A 8 1.71 1.30 -11.41
C PRO A 8 3.02 1.38 -10.65
N ILE A 9 3.53 0.23 -10.25
CA ILE A 9 4.86 0.09 -9.70
C ILE A 9 5.80 -0.23 -10.86
N LYS A 10 6.95 0.42 -10.89
CA LYS A 10 7.90 0.33 -12.00
C LYS A 10 9.17 -0.40 -11.60
N ASN A 11 9.84 -1.00 -12.56
CA ASN A 11 11.17 -1.56 -12.33
C ASN A 11 12.21 -0.43 -12.30
N ILE A 12 13.47 -0.79 -12.09
CA ILE A 12 14.54 0.21 -11.97
C ILE A 12 14.78 0.98 -13.26
N GLN A 13 14.41 0.42 -14.40
CA GLN A 13 14.50 1.12 -15.69
C GLN A 13 13.33 2.07 -15.95
N GLY A 14 12.34 2.12 -15.07
CA GLY A 14 11.16 2.95 -15.23
C GLY A 14 10.03 2.33 -16.02
N GLU A 15 10.10 1.04 -16.29
CA GLU A 15 9.06 0.31 -17.00
C GLU A 15 8.04 -0.24 -16.00
N GLU A 16 6.76 -0.20 -16.37
CA GLU A 16 5.69 -0.73 -15.52
C GLU A 16 5.82 -2.25 -15.37
N ILE A 17 5.72 -2.71 -14.13
CA ILE A 17 5.68 -4.15 -13.85
C ILE A 17 4.24 -4.62 -14.05
N LYS A 18 4.07 -5.64 -14.89
CA LYS A 18 2.75 -6.14 -15.24
C LYS A 18 1.96 -6.56 -14.01
N ASP A 19 0.71 -6.12 -13.93
CA ASP A 19 -0.24 -6.45 -12.87
C ASP A 19 0.21 -6.03 -11.47
N LEU A 20 1.13 -5.07 -11.36
CA LEU A 20 1.59 -4.57 -10.08
C LEU A 20 1.30 -3.07 -9.96
N THR A 21 0.33 -2.74 -9.11
CA THR A 21 -0.06 -1.35 -8.83
C THR A 21 -0.01 -1.12 -7.33
N LEU A 22 -0.10 0.14 -6.92
CA LEU A 22 -0.22 0.47 -5.50
C LEU A 22 -1.43 -0.23 -4.87
N LYS A 23 -2.53 -0.37 -5.61
CA LYS A 23 -3.71 -1.10 -5.16
C LYS A 23 -3.38 -2.54 -4.81
N THR A 24 -2.74 -3.27 -5.71
CA THR A 24 -2.36 -4.67 -5.50
C THR A 24 -1.45 -4.81 -4.28
N VAL A 25 -0.42 -3.98 -4.22
CA VAL A 25 0.56 -3.99 -3.12
C VAL A 25 -0.12 -3.72 -1.79
N SER A 26 -0.96 -2.69 -1.73
CA SER A 26 -1.63 -2.28 -0.49
C SER A 26 -2.64 -3.32 -0.01
N VAL A 27 -3.46 -3.86 -0.92
CA VAL A 27 -4.47 -4.87 -0.57
C VAL A 27 -3.78 -6.14 -0.07
N GLU A 28 -2.76 -6.60 -0.76
CA GLU A 28 -2.04 -7.80 -0.34
C GLU A 28 -1.37 -7.61 1.03
N ALA A 29 -0.75 -6.45 1.26
CA ALA A 29 -0.12 -6.15 2.55
C ALA A 29 -1.13 -6.13 3.70
N LEU A 30 -2.31 -5.55 3.46
CA LEU A 30 -3.35 -5.48 4.48
C LEU A 30 -3.93 -6.85 4.81
N LEU A 31 -4.04 -7.75 3.84
CA LEU A 31 -4.62 -9.07 4.01
C LEU A 31 -3.61 -10.14 4.42
N ALA A 32 -2.32 -9.83 4.42
CA ALA A 32 -1.27 -10.77 4.77
C ALA A 32 -1.19 -10.97 6.29
N THR A 33 -0.70 -12.15 6.69
CA THR A 33 -0.35 -12.43 8.07
C THR A 33 1.17 -12.46 8.17
N PHE A 34 1.73 -11.62 9.05
CA PHE A 34 3.18 -11.52 9.23
C PHE A 34 3.62 -12.28 10.47
N SER A 35 4.80 -12.88 10.41
CA SER A 35 5.30 -13.74 11.50
C SER A 35 5.52 -13.00 12.82
N ASP A 36 5.75 -11.69 12.78
CA ASP A 36 5.93 -10.87 13.98
C ASP A 36 4.60 -10.39 14.58
N GLU A 37 3.47 -10.82 14.02
CA GLU A 37 2.14 -10.39 14.45
C GLU A 37 1.32 -11.54 15.06
N GLN A 38 1.97 -12.43 15.81
CA GLN A 38 1.30 -13.61 16.37
C GLN A 38 0.16 -13.26 17.33
N SER A 39 0.20 -12.08 17.94
CA SER A 39 -0.82 -11.66 18.90
C SER A 39 -1.77 -10.60 18.34
N LEU A 40 -1.87 -10.50 17.02
CA LEU A 40 -2.75 -9.51 16.40
C LEU A 40 -4.20 -9.80 16.75
N SER A 41 -4.91 -8.79 17.27
CA SER A 41 -6.30 -8.95 17.69
C SER A 41 -7.24 -9.15 16.49
N GLY A 42 -8.37 -9.79 16.71
CA GLY A 42 -9.40 -9.92 15.70
C GLY A 42 -9.94 -8.58 15.25
N GLU A 43 -10.03 -7.60 16.15
CA GLU A 43 -10.44 -6.24 15.83
C GLU A 43 -9.50 -5.59 14.84
N GLU A 44 -8.18 -5.71 15.05
CA GLU A 44 -7.19 -5.16 14.13
C GLU A 44 -7.25 -5.86 12.78
N LYS A 45 -7.43 -7.17 12.76
CA LYS A 45 -7.60 -7.92 11.52
C LYS A 45 -8.83 -7.45 10.73
N ALA A 46 -9.94 -7.23 11.43
CA ALA A 46 -11.16 -6.73 10.81
C ALA A 46 -10.98 -5.33 10.22
N LYS A 47 -10.27 -4.44 10.92
CA LYS A 47 -9.96 -3.10 10.42
C LYS A 47 -9.13 -3.15 9.13
N ARG A 48 -8.14 -4.05 9.08
CA ARG A 48 -7.33 -4.23 7.88
C ARG A 48 -8.16 -4.73 6.71
N TYR A 49 -9.06 -5.66 6.96
CA TYR A 49 -9.98 -6.15 5.93
C TYR A 49 -10.86 -5.03 5.38
N VAL A 50 -11.46 -4.23 6.26
CA VAL A 50 -12.31 -3.12 5.83
C VAL A 50 -11.53 -2.13 4.97
N LEU A 51 -10.31 -1.77 5.38
CA LEU A 51 -9.47 -0.85 4.63
C LEU A 51 -9.11 -1.43 3.25
N ALA A 52 -8.77 -2.72 3.21
CA ALA A 52 -8.46 -3.40 1.95
C ALA A 52 -9.65 -3.37 0.99
N THR A 53 -10.86 -3.61 1.49
CA THR A 53 -12.06 -3.57 0.64
C THR A 53 -12.36 -2.17 0.12
N ARG A 54 -12.11 -1.14 0.93
CA ARG A 54 -12.27 0.25 0.49
C ARG A 54 -11.31 0.59 -0.65
N ILE A 55 -10.06 0.18 -0.53
CA ILE A 55 -9.05 0.41 -1.57
C ILE A 55 -9.43 -0.35 -2.85
N TYR A 56 -9.85 -1.59 -2.70
CA TYR A 56 -10.23 -2.41 -3.85
C TYR A 56 -11.42 -1.82 -4.61
N ALA A 57 -12.41 -1.32 -3.89
CA ALA A 57 -13.64 -0.80 -4.49
C ALA A 57 -13.46 0.59 -5.10
N ASN A 58 -12.56 1.43 -4.55
CA ASN A 58 -12.40 2.83 -4.98
C ASN A 58 -10.92 3.18 -5.15
N PRO A 59 -10.21 2.51 -6.07
CA PRO A 59 -8.76 2.71 -6.17
C PRO A 59 -8.34 4.05 -6.77
N GLU A 60 -9.22 4.70 -7.54
CA GLU A 60 -8.85 5.91 -8.28
C GLU A 60 -8.66 7.12 -7.37
N GLU A 61 -9.53 7.25 -6.37
CA GLU A 61 -9.47 8.40 -5.47
C GLU A 61 -10.09 8.00 -4.14
N LEU A 62 -9.24 7.71 -3.15
CA LEU A 62 -9.70 7.33 -1.83
C LEU A 62 -9.11 8.27 -0.80
N ASP A 63 -9.99 8.85 0.01
CA ASP A 63 -9.58 9.75 1.09
C ASP A 63 -9.24 8.91 2.33
N LEU A 64 -8.01 9.04 2.80
CA LEU A 64 -7.48 8.27 3.92
C LEU A 64 -6.98 9.20 5.02
N THR A 65 -7.12 8.76 6.26
CA THR A 65 -6.52 9.45 7.40
C THR A 65 -5.02 9.20 7.45
N VAL A 66 -4.32 10.04 8.23
CA VAL A 66 -2.87 9.86 8.44
C VAL A 66 -2.57 8.50 9.06
N GLU A 67 -3.41 8.04 9.98
CA GLU A 67 -3.25 6.76 10.65
C GLU A 67 -3.43 5.60 9.66
N GLU A 68 -4.40 5.70 8.76
CA GLU A 68 -4.61 4.69 7.73
C GLU A 68 -3.42 4.61 6.77
N ILE A 69 -2.92 5.75 6.33
CA ILE A 69 -1.75 5.81 5.46
C ILE A 69 -0.53 5.22 6.16
N SER A 70 -0.31 5.58 7.42
CA SER A 70 0.81 5.05 8.21
C SER A 70 0.74 3.53 8.34
N LYS A 71 -0.45 2.99 8.57
CA LYS A 71 -0.67 1.54 8.66
C LYS A 71 -0.31 0.85 7.35
N ILE A 72 -0.78 1.37 6.23
CA ILE A 72 -0.50 0.81 4.92
C ILE A 72 1.01 0.82 4.64
N LYS A 73 1.67 1.94 4.90
CA LYS A 73 3.13 2.07 4.72
C LYS A 73 3.88 1.03 5.55
N GLN A 74 3.51 0.88 6.81
CA GLN A 74 4.16 -0.08 7.71
C GLN A 74 4.03 -1.51 7.18
N LEU A 75 2.85 -1.89 6.75
CA LEU A 75 2.59 -3.25 6.27
C LEU A 75 3.27 -3.53 4.94
N ILE A 76 3.29 -2.57 4.03
CA ILE A 76 4.04 -2.69 2.79
C ILE A 76 5.53 -2.86 3.11
N GLY A 77 6.05 -2.08 4.06
CA GLY A 77 7.45 -2.18 4.48
C GLY A 77 7.83 -3.55 5.01
N LYS A 78 6.88 -4.30 5.59
CA LYS A 78 7.13 -5.66 6.06
C LYS A 78 7.11 -6.70 4.95
N GLY A 79 6.27 -6.49 3.95
CA GLY A 79 5.95 -7.52 2.97
C GLY A 79 6.70 -7.43 1.64
N TYR A 80 7.40 -6.34 1.39
CA TYR A 80 8.01 -6.09 0.08
C TYR A 80 9.46 -5.61 0.20
N GLY A 81 10.19 -5.72 -0.91
CA GLY A 81 11.57 -5.25 -0.97
C GLY A 81 11.68 -3.75 -1.28
N PRO A 82 12.92 -3.22 -1.31
CA PRO A 82 13.15 -1.77 -1.44
C PRO A 82 12.53 -1.11 -2.66
N LEU A 83 12.50 -1.78 -3.80
CA LEU A 83 11.95 -1.20 -5.03
C LEU A 83 10.48 -0.84 -4.87
N VAL A 84 9.70 -1.77 -4.33
CA VAL A 84 8.26 -1.57 -4.14
C VAL A 84 8.00 -0.62 -2.98
N VAL A 85 8.68 -0.82 -1.86
CA VAL A 85 8.50 0.01 -0.65
C VAL A 85 8.81 1.47 -0.96
N GLY A 86 9.91 1.74 -1.66
CA GLY A 86 10.31 3.09 -2.00
C GLY A 86 9.25 3.83 -2.80
N GLN A 87 8.76 3.20 -3.86
CA GLN A 87 7.74 3.82 -4.72
C GLN A 87 6.40 3.96 -4.00
N ALA A 88 5.96 2.91 -3.31
CA ALA A 88 4.69 2.94 -2.60
C ALA A 88 4.67 4.03 -1.54
N TRP A 89 5.74 4.18 -0.78
CA TRP A 89 5.84 5.21 0.25
C TRP A 89 5.80 6.62 -0.34
N GLU A 90 6.48 6.85 -1.46
CA GLU A 90 6.43 8.16 -2.13
C GLU A 90 5.01 8.52 -2.54
N ILE A 91 4.28 7.59 -3.14
CA ILE A 91 2.89 7.83 -3.54
C ILE A 91 2.01 8.10 -2.31
N LEU A 92 2.15 7.28 -1.27
CA LEU A 92 1.34 7.42 -0.06
C LEU A 92 1.65 8.68 0.72
N GLU A 93 2.86 9.22 0.58
CA GLU A 93 3.24 10.49 1.18
C GLU A 93 2.87 11.70 0.33
N GLY A 94 2.27 11.46 -0.83
CA GLY A 94 1.90 12.52 -1.74
C GLY A 94 3.06 13.18 -2.47
N ARG A 95 4.20 12.51 -2.53
CA ARG A 95 5.36 13.01 -3.25
C ARG A 95 5.34 12.55 -4.70
N GLU A 96 5.71 13.45 -5.60
CA GLU A 96 5.97 13.03 -6.96
C GLU A 96 7.30 12.28 -6.99
N VAL A 97 7.34 11.18 -7.75
CA VAL A 97 8.57 10.48 -8.02
C VAL A 97 9.45 11.42 -8.85
N LYS A 98 10.42 12.02 -8.21
CA LYS A 98 11.36 12.89 -8.93
C LYS A 98 12.43 12.04 -9.58
N ASN A 99 12.48 12.09 -10.91
CA ASN A 99 13.61 11.59 -11.65
C ASN A 99 14.78 12.56 -11.42
N VAL A 100 15.62 12.21 -10.49
CA VAL A 100 16.83 12.97 -10.28
C VAL A 100 17.96 12.25 -10.98
#